data_6f9ecf662fe1e869ca04c13c8f3b06e5
#
_entry.id   6f9ecf662fe1e869ca04c13c8f3b06e5
#
_cell.length_a   1.000
_cell.length_b   1.000
_cell.length_c   1.000
_cell.angle_alpha   90.00
_cell.angle_beta   90.00
_cell.angle_gamma   90.00
#
_symmetry.space_group_name_H-M   'P 1'
#
loop_
_entity.id
_entity.type
_entity.pdbx_description
1 polymer ?
#
loop_
_entity_poly.entity_id
_entity_poly.type
_entity_poly.pdbx_seq_one_letter_code
_entity_poly.pdbx_strand_id
1 'polypeptide(L)'
;MKHFELWTADLPFLKGSTLKCGRRPVVIVSDDQSIEDSSYVSVVPLTKNLESRQLPTHVLLCSRYLDHPSRALCEQVTTLDKTRLVRRIGYVEDAFDRFAINRALAAQLHLDSAQVIYVQEDHFYG
;
A
#
# COMPACT_ATOMS: atom_id res chain seq x y z
N MET A 1 6.54 -9.31 -9.29
CA MET A 1 5.79 -8.36 -8.45
C MET A 1 5.08 -7.33 -9.32
N LYS A 2 3.85 -7.02 -8.99
CA LYS A 2 3.07 -6.03 -9.72
C LYS A 2 2.23 -5.18 -8.76
N HIS A 3 1.86 -3.98 -9.22
CA HIS A 3 0.96 -3.07 -8.53
C HIS A 3 -0.32 -3.79 -8.10
N PHE A 4 -0.75 -3.58 -6.87
CA PHE A 4 -1.93 -4.19 -6.25
C PHE A 4 -1.83 -5.69 -5.96
N GLU A 5 -0.69 -6.30 -6.12
CA GLU A 5 -0.51 -7.66 -5.60
C GLU A 5 -0.50 -7.66 -4.07
N LEU A 6 -1.01 -8.76 -3.52
CA LEU A 6 -0.98 -9.04 -2.09
C LEU A 6 0.15 -10.01 -1.81
N TRP A 7 1.00 -9.66 -0.87
CA TRP A 7 2.16 -10.47 -0.47
C TRP A 7 2.23 -10.58 1.03
N THR A 8 2.79 -11.69 1.52
CA THR A 8 3.29 -11.77 2.89
C THR A 8 4.67 -11.13 2.90
N ALA A 9 4.91 -10.22 3.85
CA ALA A 9 6.17 -9.50 3.96
C ALA A 9 6.66 -9.49 5.40
N ASP A 10 7.97 -9.41 5.57
CA ASP A 10 8.61 -9.21 6.87
C ASP A 10 8.84 -7.72 7.08
N LEU A 11 7.97 -7.09 7.88
CA LEU A 11 8.10 -5.69 8.21
C LEU A 11 9.09 -5.51 9.36
N PRO A 12 10.02 -4.53 9.25
CA PRO A 12 11.03 -4.34 10.28
C PRO A 12 10.42 -3.88 11.59
N PHE A 13 11.00 -4.34 12.70
CA PHE A 13 10.68 -3.87 14.04
C PHE A 13 11.59 -2.69 14.39
N LEU A 14 10.97 -1.60 14.87
CA LEU A 14 11.68 -0.43 15.39
C LEU A 14 11.27 -0.22 16.84
N LYS A 15 12.22 -0.25 17.75
CA LYS A 15 11.97 -0.07 19.18
C LYS A 15 11.26 1.26 19.44
N GLY A 16 10.17 1.22 20.19
CA GLY A 16 9.38 2.40 20.53
C GLY A 16 8.38 2.82 19.46
N SER A 17 8.38 2.18 18.28
CA SER A 17 7.45 2.48 17.21
C SER A 17 6.11 1.77 17.43
N THR A 18 5.01 2.43 17.04
CA THR A 18 3.67 1.85 17.00
C THR A 18 3.30 1.33 15.62
N LEU A 19 4.22 1.45 14.64
CA LEU A 19 3.98 0.94 13.29
C LEU A 19 3.87 -0.58 13.30
N LYS A 20 3.10 -1.11 12.34
CA LYS A 20 2.99 -2.56 12.18
C LYS A 20 4.35 -3.15 11.84
N CYS A 21 4.65 -4.31 12.43
CA CYS A 21 5.91 -5.01 12.23
C CYS A 21 5.67 -6.51 12.16
N GLY A 22 6.72 -7.27 11.89
CA GLY A 22 6.65 -8.71 11.79
C GLY A 22 6.10 -9.19 10.46
N ARG A 23 5.86 -10.50 10.37
CA ARG A 23 5.34 -11.11 9.15
C ARG A 23 3.83 -10.89 9.05
N ARG A 24 3.40 -10.20 7.99
CA ARG A 24 1.99 -9.90 7.76
C ARG A 24 1.69 -9.63 6.29
N PRO A 25 0.41 -9.68 5.91
CA PRO A 25 0.02 -9.31 4.56
C PRO A 25 0.23 -7.83 4.30
N VAL A 26 0.66 -7.53 3.07
CA VAL A 26 0.81 -6.16 2.57
C VAL A 26 0.22 -6.10 1.17
N VAL A 27 -0.15 -4.91 0.72
CA VAL A 27 -0.50 -4.66 -0.68
C VAL A 27 0.61 -3.82 -1.32
N ILE A 28 1.04 -4.21 -2.52
CA ILE A 28 2.03 -3.46 -3.29
C ILE A 28 1.36 -2.24 -3.91
N VAL A 29 1.91 -1.06 -3.64
CA VAL A 29 1.38 0.21 -4.15
C VAL A 29 2.37 0.94 -5.05
N SER A 30 3.52 0.36 -5.33
CA SER A 30 4.45 0.88 -6.34
C SER A 30 3.89 0.68 -7.73
N ASP A 31 4.18 1.63 -8.62
CA ASP A 31 3.95 1.47 -10.06
C ASP A 31 4.79 0.31 -10.63
N ASP A 32 4.27 -0.38 -11.63
CA ASP A 32 4.91 -1.55 -12.22
C ASP A 32 6.32 -1.24 -12.75
N GLN A 33 6.48 -0.10 -13.39
CA GLN A 33 7.79 0.30 -13.92
C GLN A 33 8.80 0.55 -12.79
N SER A 34 8.35 1.20 -11.72
CA SER A 34 9.18 1.44 -10.54
C SER A 34 9.59 0.14 -9.87
N ILE A 35 8.68 -0.84 -9.79
CA ILE A 35 8.99 -2.17 -9.27
C ILE A 35 10.11 -2.83 -10.09
N GLU A 36 10.01 -2.75 -11.41
CA GLU A 36 10.97 -3.38 -12.30
C GLU A 36 12.35 -2.72 -12.23
N ASP A 37 12.36 -1.39 -12.11
CA ASP A 37 13.61 -0.60 -12.21
C ASP A 37 14.38 -0.49 -10.91
N SER A 38 13.82 -0.93 -9.77
CA SER A 38 14.51 -0.76 -8.49
C SER A 38 14.52 -2.05 -7.67
N SER A 39 15.39 -2.10 -6.66
CA SER A 39 15.43 -3.18 -5.68
C SER A 39 14.45 -2.96 -4.53
N TYR A 40 13.69 -1.89 -4.56
CA TYR A 40 12.74 -1.48 -3.54
C TYR A 40 11.31 -1.60 -4.04
N VAL A 41 10.37 -1.67 -3.12
CA VAL A 41 8.94 -1.69 -3.40
C VAL A 41 8.20 -0.95 -2.29
N SER A 42 7.21 -0.16 -2.66
CA SER A 42 6.36 0.51 -1.68
C SER A 42 5.14 -0.36 -1.38
N VAL A 43 4.85 -0.53 -0.10
CA VAL A 43 3.77 -1.39 0.36
C VAL A 43 2.94 -0.69 1.43
N VAL A 44 1.70 -1.18 1.60
CA VAL A 44 0.80 -0.78 2.67
C VAL A 44 0.49 -2.02 3.51
N PRO A 45 0.73 -1.98 4.83
CA PRO A 45 0.42 -3.12 5.68
C PRO A 45 -1.07 -3.28 5.90
N LEU A 46 -1.48 -4.54 6.07
CA LEU A 46 -2.86 -4.91 6.38
C LEU A 46 -2.95 -5.36 7.84
N THR A 47 -4.09 -5.10 8.47
CA THR A 47 -4.38 -5.57 9.81
C THR A 47 -5.75 -6.22 9.89
N LYS A 48 -5.83 -7.32 10.66
CA LYS A 48 -7.10 -7.98 10.96
C LYS A 48 -7.86 -7.29 12.09
N ASN A 49 -7.21 -6.37 12.81
CA ASN A 49 -7.84 -5.64 13.91
C ASN A 49 -8.78 -4.59 13.35
N LEU A 50 -10.08 -4.85 13.43
CA LEU A 50 -11.13 -3.95 12.96
C LEU A 50 -11.79 -3.17 14.09
N GLU A 51 -11.34 -3.38 15.33
CA GLU A 51 -11.93 -2.74 16.52
C GLU A 51 -11.39 -1.33 16.77
N SER A 52 -10.19 -1.04 16.28
CA SER A 52 -9.62 0.29 16.43
C SER A 52 -10.38 1.30 15.57
N ARG A 53 -10.23 2.59 15.93
CA ARG A 53 -10.88 3.68 15.19
C ARG A 53 -10.46 3.64 13.71
N GLN A 54 -11.45 3.69 12.83
CA GLN A 54 -11.19 3.78 11.39
C GLN A 54 -10.82 5.21 11.02
N LEU A 55 -9.70 5.35 10.30
CA LEU A 55 -9.24 6.63 9.75
C LEU A 55 -9.65 6.75 8.28
N PRO A 56 -9.68 7.97 7.73
CA PRO A 56 -9.93 8.15 6.29
C PRO A 56 -8.90 7.46 5.39
N THR A 57 -7.71 7.17 5.94
CA THR A 57 -6.64 6.46 5.24
C THR A 57 -6.72 4.94 5.35
N HIS A 58 -7.76 4.42 6.01
CA HIS A 58 -7.99 2.98 6.11
C HIS A 58 -8.92 2.51 5.00
N VAL A 59 -8.62 1.36 4.41
CA VAL A 59 -9.47 0.73 3.39
C VAL A 59 -9.74 -0.71 3.81
N LEU A 60 -11.01 -1.05 4.01
CA LEU A 60 -11.40 -2.42 4.32
C LEU A 60 -11.35 -3.27 3.05
N LEU A 61 -10.60 -4.36 3.11
CA LEU A 61 -10.49 -5.34 2.04
C LEU A 61 -11.12 -6.66 2.46
N CYS A 62 -12.09 -7.14 1.69
CA CYS A 62 -12.73 -8.44 1.87
C CYS A 62 -12.36 -9.32 0.67
N SER A 63 -11.12 -9.78 0.63
CA SER A 63 -10.57 -10.52 -0.49
C SER A 63 -10.59 -12.01 -0.21
N ARG A 64 -10.87 -12.82 -1.24
CA ARG A 64 -10.77 -14.30 -1.16
C ARG A 64 -9.34 -14.78 -0.90
N TYR A 65 -8.34 -13.92 -1.10
CA TYR A 65 -6.94 -14.24 -0.86
C TYR A 65 -6.50 -13.99 0.57
N LEU A 66 -7.37 -13.37 1.39
CA LEU A 66 -7.09 -13.07 2.79
C LEU A 66 -7.97 -13.94 3.69
N ASP A 67 -7.40 -14.45 4.78
CA ASP A 67 -8.12 -15.30 5.73
C ASP A 67 -9.30 -14.58 6.39
N HIS A 68 -9.15 -13.27 6.60
CA HIS A 68 -10.13 -12.44 7.29
C HIS A 68 -10.23 -11.09 6.59
N PRO A 69 -11.38 -10.39 6.71
CA PRO A 69 -11.44 -8.98 6.32
C PRO A 69 -10.33 -8.21 7.03
N SER A 70 -9.63 -7.36 6.30
CA SER A 70 -8.45 -6.65 6.80
C SER A 70 -8.49 -5.21 6.35
N ARG A 71 -7.95 -4.31 7.19
CA ARG A 71 -7.78 -2.92 6.82
C ARG A 71 -6.41 -2.69 6.24
N ALA A 72 -6.35 -2.05 5.08
CA ALA A 72 -5.13 -1.49 4.53
C ALA A 72 -4.87 -0.15 5.23
N LEU A 73 -3.72 -0.05 5.91
CA LEU A 73 -3.35 1.13 6.69
C LEU A 73 -2.49 2.04 5.83
N CYS A 74 -3.13 2.84 4.99
CA CYS A 74 -2.40 3.65 3.99
C CYS A 74 -1.54 4.74 4.62
N GLU A 75 -1.82 5.16 5.86
CA GLU A 75 -0.95 6.07 6.60
C GLU A 75 0.38 5.42 6.98
N GLN A 76 0.48 4.09 6.92
CA GLN A 76 1.71 3.35 7.20
C GLN A 76 2.41 2.88 5.93
N VAL A 77 2.14 3.54 4.81
CA VAL A 77 2.85 3.24 3.56
C VAL A 77 4.36 3.35 3.79
N THR A 78 5.09 2.34 3.32
CA THR A 78 6.53 2.26 3.55
C THR A 78 7.23 1.60 2.38
N THR A 79 8.51 1.88 2.25
CA THR A 79 9.38 1.28 1.25
C THR A 79 10.16 0.14 1.87
N LEU A 80 10.18 -1.01 1.21
CA LEU A 80 10.92 -2.19 1.64
C LEU A 80 11.86 -2.65 0.54
N ASP A 81 12.95 -3.29 0.92
CA ASP A 81 13.70 -4.13 -0.02
C ASP A 81 12.80 -5.25 -0.52
N LYS A 82 12.90 -5.59 -1.80
CA LYS A 82 12.13 -6.71 -2.37
C LYS A 82 12.40 -8.02 -1.64
N THR A 83 13.57 -8.17 -1.04
CA THR A 83 13.94 -9.35 -0.24
C THR A 83 13.07 -9.55 0.98
N ARG A 84 12.35 -8.50 1.43
CA ARG A 84 11.40 -8.58 2.54
C ARG A 84 10.07 -9.21 2.14
N LEU A 85 9.78 -9.32 0.85
CA LEU A 85 8.56 -9.95 0.32
C LEU A 85 8.77 -11.46 0.32
N VAL A 86 7.96 -12.18 1.11
CA VAL A 86 8.15 -13.62 1.35
C VAL A 86 7.40 -14.47 0.33
N ARG A 87 6.11 -14.20 0.13
CA ARG A 87 5.27 -15.00 -0.74
C ARG A 87 4.10 -14.18 -1.29
N ARG A 88 3.84 -14.35 -2.58
CA ARG A 88 2.65 -13.77 -3.20
C ARG A 88 1.41 -14.52 -2.69
N ILE A 89 0.39 -13.79 -2.24
CA ILE A 89 -0.87 -14.34 -1.76
C ILE A 89 -1.95 -14.25 -2.84
N GLY A 90 -1.97 -13.14 -3.57
CA GLY A 90 -2.99 -12.85 -4.56
C GLY A 90 -2.89 -11.42 -5.05
N TYR A 91 -4.02 -10.79 -5.27
CA TYR A 91 -4.06 -9.39 -5.74
C TYR A 91 -5.42 -8.77 -5.37
N VAL A 92 -5.48 -7.45 -5.39
CA VAL A 92 -6.72 -6.70 -5.16
C VAL A 92 -7.52 -6.72 -6.45
N GLU A 93 -8.58 -7.54 -6.48
CA GLU A 93 -9.38 -7.77 -7.69
C GLU A 93 -10.37 -6.65 -7.97
N ASP A 94 -10.96 -6.09 -6.93
CA ASP A 94 -12.08 -5.16 -7.04
C ASP A 94 -11.58 -3.76 -7.43
N ALA A 95 -12.16 -3.21 -8.50
CA ALA A 95 -11.79 -1.88 -8.99
C ALA A 95 -12.11 -0.77 -7.96
N PHE A 96 -13.17 -0.93 -7.16
CA PHE A 96 -13.50 0.01 -6.11
C PHE A 96 -12.46 -0.02 -4.99
N ASP A 97 -11.96 -1.19 -4.64
CA ASP A 97 -10.92 -1.32 -3.63
C ASP A 97 -9.61 -0.67 -4.09
N ARG A 98 -9.25 -0.87 -5.36
CA ARG A 98 -8.07 -0.22 -5.95
C ARG A 98 -8.21 1.30 -5.93
N PHE A 99 -9.37 1.79 -6.33
CA PHE A 99 -9.66 3.23 -6.29
C PHE A 99 -9.60 3.76 -4.85
N ALA A 100 -10.15 3.03 -3.89
CA ALA A 100 -10.16 3.43 -2.49
C ALA A 100 -8.74 3.49 -1.92
N ILE A 101 -7.87 2.55 -2.26
CA ILE A 101 -6.46 2.56 -1.85
C ILE A 101 -5.75 3.78 -2.43
N ASN A 102 -5.91 4.03 -3.72
CA ASN A 102 -5.31 5.20 -4.35
C ASN A 102 -5.77 6.50 -3.72
N ARG A 103 -7.07 6.60 -3.42
CA ARG A 103 -7.65 7.77 -2.77
C ARG A 103 -7.11 7.95 -1.35
N ALA A 104 -6.99 6.87 -0.60
CA ALA A 104 -6.45 6.91 0.76
C ALA A 104 -4.97 7.33 0.77
N LEU A 105 -4.18 6.83 -0.19
CA LEU A 105 -2.80 7.25 -0.36
C LEU A 105 -2.69 8.72 -0.75
N ALA A 106 -3.56 9.19 -1.65
CA ALA A 106 -3.60 10.60 -2.02
C ALA A 106 -3.92 11.48 -0.81
N ALA A 107 -4.85 11.03 0.06
CA ALA A 107 -5.16 11.74 1.30
C ALA A 107 -3.96 11.77 2.24
N GLN A 108 -3.29 10.63 2.43
CA GLN A 108 -2.13 10.52 3.32
C GLN A 108 -0.98 11.41 2.85
N LEU A 109 -0.72 11.46 1.55
CA LEU A 109 0.40 12.20 0.98
C LEU A 109 0.01 13.60 0.53
N HIS A 110 -1.24 14.00 0.79
CA HIS A 110 -1.78 15.31 0.42
C HIS A 110 -1.62 15.58 -1.09
N LEU A 111 -2.05 14.62 -1.90
CA LEU A 111 -2.00 14.74 -3.35
C LEU A 111 -3.37 15.16 -3.89
N ASP A 112 -3.37 16.18 -4.72
CA ASP A 112 -4.53 16.66 -5.46
C ASP A 112 -4.35 16.29 -6.93
N SER A 113 -5.36 15.65 -7.54
CA SER A 113 -5.29 15.22 -8.93
C SER A 113 -5.00 16.39 -9.88
N ALA A 114 -5.60 17.56 -9.62
CA ALA A 114 -5.37 18.76 -10.43
C ALA A 114 -3.93 19.26 -10.29
N GLN A 115 -3.38 19.23 -9.07
CA GLN A 115 -1.99 19.62 -8.82
C GLN A 115 -1.02 18.66 -9.50
N VAL A 116 -1.29 17.37 -9.44
CA VAL A 116 -0.44 16.35 -10.09
C VAL A 116 -0.42 16.58 -11.60
N ILE A 117 -1.58 16.83 -12.22
CA ILE A 117 -1.66 17.12 -13.66
C ILE A 117 -0.89 18.39 -13.99
N TYR A 118 -1.03 19.44 -13.17
CA TYR A 118 -0.34 20.71 -13.38
C TYR A 118 1.19 20.54 -13.32
N VAL A 119 1.70 19.79 -12.35
CA VAL A 119 3.13 19.51 -12.23
C VAL A 119 3.64 18.76 -13.46
N GLN A 120 2.88 17.82 -13.99
CA GLN A 120 3.25 17.09 -15.21
C GLN A 120 3.33 18.01 -16.41
N GLU A 121 2.38 18.95 -16.53
CA GLU A 121 2.40 19.95 -17.60
C GLU A 121 3.61 20.86 -17.52
N ASP A 122 3.93 21.36 -16.32
CA ASP A 122 5.11 22.18 -16.08
C ASP A 122 6.39 21.45 -16.45
N HIS A 123 6.50 20.20 -16.06
CA HIS A 123 7.64 19.36 -16.39
C HIS A 123 7.77 19.18 -17.91
N PHE A 124 6.64 19.04 -18.58
CA PHE A 124 6.59 18.85 -20.02
C PHE A 124 7.08 20.08 -20.77
N TYR A 125 6.77 21.26 -20.28
CA TYR A 125 7.13 22.54 -20.92
C TYR A 125 8.46 23.10 -20.43
N GLY A 126 8.97 22.57 -19.37
CA GLY A 126 10.24 22.97 -18.79
C GLY A 126 11.38 22.24 -19.40
#